data_e5eb14d7242fe0d6d060738a0f243137
#
_entry.id   e5eb14d7242fe0d6d060738a0f243137
#
_cell.length_a   1.000
_cell.length_b   1.000
_cell.length_c   1.000
_cell.angle_alpha   90.00
_cell.angle_beta   90.00
_cell.angle_gamma   90.00
#
_symmetry.space_group_name_H-M   'P 1'
#
loop_
_entity.id
_entity.type
_entity.pdbx_description
1 polymer ?
#
loop_
_entity_poly.entity_id
_entity_poly.type
_entity_poly.pdbx_seq_one_letter_code
_entity_poly.pdbx_strand_id
1 'polypeptide(L)'
;MKALKLFRTLSMAGGLACFMISCLPQGEDGYDWAMITVLVLFLVIGPTSLIANIKRENHPQTLAEYNKGYLVISTVLMAIVFGLCVTGIILGLGSFWMNLAFTFATIYNLLNHIILYKAQKASSANLQ
;
A
#
# COMPACT_ATOMS: atom_id res chain seq x y z
N MET A 1 -13.33 8.80 -8.84
CA MET A 1 -12.00 8.21 -9.12
C MET A 1 -10.82 9.08 -8.73
N LYS A 2 -10.87 10.37 -8.99
CA LYS A 2 -9.75 11.27 -8.61
C LYS A 2 -9.43 11.22 -7.11
N ALA A 3 -10.45 11.21 -6.26
CA ALA A 3 -10.26 11.15 -4.81
C ALA A 3 -9.56 9.84 -4.40
N LEU A 4 -9.96 8.71 -4.96
CA LEU A 4 -9.35 7.42 -4.65
C LEU A 4 -7.88 7.38 -5.06
N LYS A 5 -7.56 7.92 -6.24
CA LYS A 5 -6.17 8.00 -6.72
C LYS A 5 -5.32 8.90 -5.84
N LEU A 6 -5.88 10.03 -5.40
CA LEU A 6 -5.20 10.94 -4.49
C LEU A 6 -4.92 10.25 -3.15
N PHE A 7 -5.92 9.60 -2.55
CA PHE A 7 -5.74 8.89 -1.29
C PHE A 7 -4.75 7.75 -1.42
N ARG A 8 -4.73 7.04 -2.55
CA ARG A 8 -3.73 6.01 -2.81
C ARG A 8 -2.32 6.58 -2.78
N THR A 9 -2.10 7.70 -3.49
CA THR A 9 -0.79 8.35 -3.54
C THR A 9 -0.38 8.86 -2.15
N LEU A 10 -1.31 9.47 -1.42
CA LEU A 10 -1.06 9.96 -0.06
C LEU A 10 -0.73 8.81 0.89
N SER A 11 -1.41 7.67 0.76
CA SER A 11 -1.13 6.48 1.57
C SER A 11 0.26 5.94 1.29
N MET A 12 0.68 5.91 0.02
CA MET A 12 2.03 5.50 -0.34
C MET A 12 3.06 6.45 0.29
N ALA A 13 2.88 7.76 0.13
CA ALA A 13 3.80 8.75 0.68
C ALA A 13 3.85 8.68 2.20
N GLY A 14 2.70 8.59 2.85
CA GLY A 14 2.61 8.48 4.32
C GLY A 14 3.27 7.20 4.84
N GLY A 15 3.03 6.08 4.17
CA GLY A 15 3.63 4.81 4.52
C GLY A 15 5.15 4.83 4.42
N LEU A 16 5.68 5.38 3.33
CA LEU A 16 7.13 5.53 3.15
C LEU A 16 7.73 6.46 4.20
N ALA A 17 7.07 7.59 4.50
CA ALA A 17 7.54 8.52 5.51
C ALA A 17 7.59 7.87 6.89
N CYS A 18 6.54 7.17 7.29
CA CYS A 18 6.49 6.45 8.56
C CYS A 18 7.54 5.36 8.64
N PHE A 19 7.75 4.64 7.54
CA PHE A 19 8.78 3.59 7.48
C PHE A 19 10.17 4.20 7.63
N MET A 20 10.45 5.34 6.97
CA MET A 20 11.72 6.04 7.11
C MET A 20 11.96 6.46 8.57
N ILE A 21 10.93 7.00 9.23
CA ILE A 21 11.04 7.40 10.64
C ILE A 21 11.32 6.18 11.51
N SER A 22 10.68 5.04 11.23
CA SER A 22 10.89 3.82 12.02
C SER A 22 12.30 3.24 11.85
N CYS A 23 12.96 3.52 10.73
CA CYS A 23 14.31 3.05 10.44
C CYS A 23 15.40 3.99 10.95
N LEU A 24 15.03 5.17 11.49
CA LEU A 24 16.00 6.07 12.08
C LEU A 24 16.64 5.45 13.33
N PRO A 25 17.94 5.69 13.55
CA PRO A 25 18.60 5.14 14.75
C PRO A 25 17.98 5.72 16.00
N GLN A 26 17.57 4.83 16.90
CA GLN A 26 17.00 5.21 18.18
C GLN A 26 17.97 4.76 19.27
N GLY A 27 18.75 5.71 19.79
CA GLY A 27 19.71 5.45 20.86
C GLY A 27 21.15 5.39 20.38
N GLU A 28 22.00 4.76 21.20
CA GLU A 28 23.46 4.76 21.02
C GLU A 28 23.97 3.74 20.00
N ASP A 29 23.11 2.83 19.55
CA ASP A 29 23.50 1.69 18.72
C ASP A 29 23.78 2.04 17.26
N GLY A 30 23.50 3.29 16.84
CA GLY A 30 23.80 3.75 15.49
C GLY A 30 22.89 3.11 14.42
N TYR A 31 23.38 3.11 13.18
CA TYR A 31 22.63 2.59 12.06
C TYR A 31 22.80 1.09 11.92
N ASP A 32 21.66 0.39 11.77
CA ASP A 32 21.65 -1.02 11.39
C ASP A 32 21.64 -1.09 9.85
N TRP A 33 22.71 -1.66 9.26
CA TRP A 33 22.83 -1.78 7.82
C TRP A 33 21.71 -2.60 7.19
N ALA A 34 21.21 -3.62 7.90
CA ALA A 34 20.09 -4.41 7.42
C ALA A 34 18.82 -3.54 7.27
N MET A 35 18.55 -2.68 8.25
CA MET A 35 17.41 -1.77 8.20
C MET A 35 17.57 -0.73 7.09
N ILE A 36 18.77 -0.21 6.90
CA ILE A 36 19.06 0.75 5.81
C ILE A 36 18.83 0.08 4.45
N THR A 37 19.31 -1.16 4.28
CA THR A 37 19.10 -1.91 3.04
C THR A 37 17.62 -2.12 2.76
N VAL A 38 16.84 -2.52 3.76
CA VAL A 38 15.39 -2.70 3.63
C VAL A 38 14.73 -1.37 3.27
N LEU A 39 15.14 -0.27 3.91
CA LEU A 39 14.59 1.06 3.61
C LEU A 39 14.84 1.46 2.16
N VAL A 40 16.08 1.27 1.66
CA VAL A 40 16.42 1.59 0.27
C VAL A 40 15.57 0.76 -0.69
N LEU A 41 15.42 -0.55 -0.41
CA LEU A 41 14.58 -1.43 -1.23
C LEU A 41 13.13 -0.93 -1.28
N PHE A 42 12.56 -0.54 -0.14
CA PHE A 42 11.19 -0.03 -0.09
C PHE A 42 11.04 1.30 -0.82
N LEU A 43 12.05 2.18 -0.72
CA LEU A 43 12.03 3.46 -1.44
C LEU A 43 12.11 3.29 -2.96
N VAL A 44 12.71 2.20 -3.43
CA VAL A 44 12.75 1.87 -4.87
C VAL A 44 11.47 1.16 -5.29
N ILE A 45 11.05 0.14 -4.54
CA ILE A 45 9.92 -0.71 -4.89
C ILE A 45 8.59 0.06 -4.79
N GLY A 46 8.42 0.91 -3.76
CA GLY A 46 7.16 1.65 -3.55
C GLY A 46 6.78 2.52 -4.73
N PRO A 47 7.62 3.52 -5.08
CA PRO A 47 7.33 4.39 -6.23
C PRO A 47 7.26 3.63 -7.55
N THR A 48 8.10 2.63 -7.76
CA THR A 48 8.07 1.79 -8.97
C THR A 48 6.73 1.06 -9.08
N SER A 49 6.26 0.48 -7.98
CA SER A 49 4.96 -0.18 -7.91
C SER A 49 3.83 0.80 -8.22
N LEU A 50 3.88 2.02 -7.67
CA LEU A 50 2.87 3.04 -7.93
C LEU A 50 2.83 3.41 -9.42
N ILE A 51 3.98 3.62 -10.04
CA ILE A 51 4.07 3.93 -11.47
C ILE A 51 3.50 2.77 -12.31
N ALA A 52 3.85 1.54 -11.97
CA ALA A 52 3.33 0.35 -12.66
C ALA A 52 1.81 0.26 -12.55
N ASN A 53 1.26 0.56 -11.39
CA ASN A 53 -0.19 0.53 -11.17
C ASN A 53 -0.90 1.64 -11.95
N ILE A 54 -0.30 2.83 -12.03
CA ILE A 54 -0.84 3.93 -12.85
C ILE A 54 -0.87 3.55 -14.32
N LYS A 55 0.18 2.90 -14.82
CA LYS A 55 0.22 2.42 -16.20
C LYS A 55 -0.87 1.38 -16.47
N ARG A 56 -1.10 0.46 -15.54
CA ARG A 56 -2.16 -0.53 -15.66
C ARG A 56 -3.55 0.10 -15.73
N GLU A 57 -3.79 1.14 -14.94
CA GLU A 57 -5.07 1.86 -14.98
C GLU A 57 -5.33 2.53 -16.32
N ASN A 58 -4.27 3.05 -16.93
CA ASN A 58 -4.39 3.72 -18.23
C ASN A 58 -4.60 2.74 -19.38
N HIS A 59 -4.28 1.45 -19.16
CA HIS A 59 -4.46 0.40 -20.17
C HIS A 59 -5.24 -0.78 -19.56
N PRO A 60 -6.50 -0.56 -19.14
CA PRO A 60 -7.27 -1.60 -18.45
C PRO A 60 -7.55 -2.83 -19.30
N GLN A 61 -7.52 -2.70 -20.64
CA GLN A 61 -7.72 -3.83 -21.55
C GLN A 61 -6.59 -4.85 -21.50
N THR A 62 -5.41 -4.50 -20.96
CA THR A 62 -4.29 -5.42 -20.82
C THR A 62 -4.29 -6.17 -19.48
N LEU A 63 -5.20 -5.79 -18.57
CA LEU A 63 -5.31 -6.43 -17.28
C LEU A 63 -5.98 -7.81 -17.42
N ALA A 64 -5.46 -8.79 -16.68
CA ALA A 64 -6.21 -10.02 -16.47
C ALA A 64 -7.52 -9.67 -15.75
N GLU A 65 -8.57 -10.40 -16.08
CA GLU A 65 -9.87 -10.15 -15.48
C GLU A 65 -9.80 -10.27 -13.95
N TYR A 66 -10.22 -9.20 -13.26
CA TYR A 66 -10.26 -9.19 -11.81
C TYR A 66 -11.46 -9.99 -11.32
N ASN A 67 -11.17 -11.12 -10.72
CA ASN A 67 -12.20 -11.97 -10.12
C ASN A 67 -12.76 -11.29 -8.86
N LYS A 68 -14.08 -11.20 -8.77
CA LYS A 68 -14.76 -10.64 -7.60
C LYS A 68 -14.38 -11.40 -6.31
N GLY A 69 -14.22 -12.72 -6.41
CA GLY A 69 -13.79 -13.53 -5.28
C GLY A 69 -12.40 -13.15 -4.79
N TYR A 70 -11.47 -12.91 -5.70
CA TYR A 70 -10.12 -12.45 -5.36
C TYR A 70 -10.18 -11.10 -4.63
N LEU A 71 -11.00 -10.17 -5.14
CA LEU A 71 -11.16 -8.86 -4.52
C LEU A 71 -11.70 -8.98 -3.08
N VAL A 72 -12.70 -9.83 -2.87
CA VAL A 72 -13.27 -10.05 -1.53
C VAL A 72 -12.23 -10.64 -0.58
N ILE A 73 -11.49 -11.67 -1.02
CA ILE A 73 -10.46 -12.30 -0.20
C ILE A 73 -9.35 -11.30 0.15
N SER A 74 -8.88 -10.53 -0.83
CA SER A 74 -7.88 -9.50 -0.60
C SER A 74 -8.37 -8.46 0.41
N THR A 75 -9.61 -8.01 0.27
CA THR A 75 -10.20 -7.02 1.19
C THR A 75 -10.26 -7.56 2.61
N VAL A 76 -10.68 -8.82 2.79
CA VAL A 76 -10.74 -9.44 4.12
C VAL A 76 -9.35 -9.55 4.73
N LEU A 77 -8.36 -10.02 3.95
CA LEU A 77 -6.98 -10.14 4.45
C LEU A 77 -6.40 -8.77 4.83
N MET A 78 -6.62 -7.75 4.01
CA MET A 78 -6.15 -6.39 4.29
C MET A 78 -6.83 -5.82 5.53
N ALA A 79 -8.12 -6.11 5.72
CA ALA A 79 -8.86 -5.67 6.90
C ALA A 79 -8.30 -6.31 8.18
N ILE A 80 -7.94 -7.60 8.12
CA ILE A 80 -7.32 -8.31 9.25
C ILE A 80 -5.97 -7.66 9.59
N VAL A 81 -5.11 -7.45 8.60
CA VAL A 81 -3.79 -6.82 8.82
C VAL A 81 -3.96 -5.39 9.35
N PHE A 82 -4.89 -4.63 8.81
CA PHE A 82 -5.19 -3.28 9.27
C PHE A 82 -5.62 -3.30 10.75
N GLY A 83 -6.52 -4.21 11.12
CA GLY A 83 -6.97 -4.36 12.50
C GLY A 83 -5.84 -4.71 13.46
N LEU A 84 -4.95 -5.63 13.05
CA LEU A 84 -3.78 -6.00 13.85
C LEU A 84 -2.83 -4.82 14.05
N CYS A 85 -2.58 -4.03 12.99
CA CYS A 85 -1.70 -2.86 13.07
C CYS A 85 -2.28 -1.77 13.98
N VAL A 86 -3.58 -1.48 13.83
CA VAL A 86 -4.26 -0.50 14.68
C VAL A 86 -4.27 -0.95 16.14
N THR A 87 -4.53 -2.23 16.39
CA THR A 87 -4.46 -2.80 17.74
C THR A 87 -3.07 -2.65 18.34
N GLY A 88 -2.04 -2.92 17.53
CA GLY A 88 -0.65 -2.71 17.94
C GLY A 88 -0.36 -1.27 18.35
N ILE A 89 -0.88 -0.32 17.58
CA ILE A 89 -0.74 1.12 17.89
C ILE A 89 -1.42 1.45 19.23
N ILE A 90 -2.66 1.01 19.39
CA ILE A 90 -3.45 1.31 20.60
C ILE A 90 -2.83 0.70 21.84
N LEU A 91 -2.38 -0.55 21.76
CA LEU A 91 -1.80 -1.27 22.89
C LEU A 91 -0.32 -0.99 23.10
N GLY A 92 0.32 -0.21 22.22
CA GLY A 92 1.74 0.10 22.32
C GLY A 92 2.65 -1.10 22.04
N LEU A 93 2.19 -2.06 21.24
CA LEU A 93 2.96 -3.24 20.89
C LEU A 93 3.86 -2.93 19.69
N GLY A 94 5.16 -3.21 19.85
CA GLY A 94 6.15 -2.97 18.81
C GLY A 94 6.38 -1.48 18.54
N SER A 95 6.92 -1.16 17.36
CA SER A 95 7.18 0.22 16.97
C SER A 95 5.90 0.90 16.47
N PHE A 96 5.58 2.07 17.04
CA PHE A 96 4.45 2.88 16.60
C PHE A 96 4.57 3.24 15.10
N TRP A 97 5.73 3.71 14.70
CA TRP A 97 5.94 4.15 13.31
C TRP A 97 5.90 2.99 12.32
N MET A 98 6.40 1.82 12.70
CA MET A 98 6.32 0.63 11.86
C MET A 98 4.86 0.17 11.69
N ASN A 99 4.09 0.14 12.78
CA ASN A 99 2.67 -0.22 12.72
C ASN A 99 1.89 0.76 11.85
N LEU A 100 2.20 2.05 11.97
CA LEU A 100 1.57 3.10 11.17
C LEU A 100 1.94 2.95 9.68
N ALA A 101 3.19 2.61 9.39
CA ALA A 101 3.64 2.37 8.02
C ALA A 101 2.88 1.19 7.39
N PHE A 102 2.71 0.09 8.10
CA PHE A 102 1.95 -1.05 7.61
C PHE A 102 0.46 -0.73 7.46
N THR A 103 -0.09 0.11 8.34
CA THR A 103 -1.47 0.59 8.21
C THR A 103 -1.64 1.34 6.88
N PHE A 104 -0.74 2.26 6.56
CA PHE A 104 -0.77 2.97 5.28
C PHE A 104 -0.57 2.04 4.10
N ALA A 105 0.29 1.03 4.23
CA ALA A 105 0.50 0.05 3.17
C ALA A 105 -0.77 -0.75 2.88
N THR A 106 -1.51 -1.15 3.89
CA THR A 106 -2.78 -1.88 3.69
C THR A 106 -3.84 -1.00 3.04
N ILE A 107 -3.91 0.27 3.43
CA ILE A 107 -4.81 1.25 2.80
C ILE A 107 -4.45 1.43 1.33
N TYR A 108 -3.16 1.57 1.03
CA TYR A 108 -2.67 1.70 -0.35
C TYR A 108 -3.08 0.49 -1.19
N ASN A 109 -2.84 -0.72 -0.70
CA ASN A 109 -3.17 -1.94 -1.43
C ASN A 109 -4.67 -2.05 -1.69
N LEU A 110 -5.49 -1.75 -0.69
CA LEU A 110 -6.94 -1.80 -0.82
C LEU A 110 -7.43 -0.80 -1.86
N LEU A 111 -6.97 0.45 -1.77
CA LEU A 111 -7.36 1.49 -2.74
C LEU A 111 -6.90 1.13 -4.15
N ASN A 112 -5.70 0.57 -4.29
CA ASN A 112 -5.20 0.14 -5.58
C ASN A 112 -6.08 -0.95 -6.20
N HIS A 113 -6.48 -1.95 -5.43
CA HIS A 113 -7.38 -3.00 -5.92
C HIS A 113 -8.74 -2.43 -6.35
N ILE A 114 -9.30 -1.52 -5.57
CA ILE A 114 -10.57 -0.88 -5.91
C ILE A 114 -10.46 -0.08 -7.21
N ILE A 115 -9.38 0.69 -7.36
CA ILE A 115 -9.15 1.51 -8.55
C ILE A 115 -9.02 0.64 -9.80
N LEU A 116 -8.21 -0.41 -9.72
CA LEU A 116 -8.00 -1.32 -10.86
C LEU A 116 -9.30 -2.05 -11.24
N TYR A 117 -10.06 -2.50 -10.24
CA TYR A 117 -11.33 -3.16 -10.49
C TYR A 117 -12.32 -2.21 -11.19
N LYS A 118 -12.43 -0.97 -10.71
CA LYS A 118 -13.31 0.02 -11.33
C LYS A 118 -12.88 0.38 -12.74
N ALA A 119 -11.57 0.50 -12.98
CA ALA A 119 -11.04 0.81 -14.30
C ALA A 119 -11.35 -0.32 -15.28
N GLN A 120 -11.17 -1.57 -14.87
CA GLN A 120 -11.49 -2.73 -15.70
C GLN A 120 -12.98 -2.82 -16.01
N LYS A 121 -13.82 -2.58 -15.00
CA LYS A 121 -15.27 -2.63 -15.17
C LYS A 121 -15.75 -1.54 -16.14
N ALA A 122 -15.21 -0.32 -16.03
CA ALA A 122 -15.54 0.78 -16.93
C ALA A 122 -15.11 0.47 -18.37
N SER A 123 -13.93 -0.12 -18.55
CA SER A 123 -13.44 -0.53 -19.87
C SER A 123 -14.34 -1.60 -20.48
N SER A 124 -14.76 -2.58 -19.73
CA SER A 124 -15.67 -3.63 -20.20
C SER A 124 -17.04 -3.07 -20.59
N ALA A 125 -17.56 -2.10 -19.81
CA ALA A 125 -18.83 -1.44 -20.13
C ALA A 125 -18.75 -0.65 -21.43
N ASN A 126 -17.62 0.01 -21.70
CA ASN A 126 -17.42 0.79 -22.91
C ASN A 126 -17.28 -0.07 -24.16
N LEU A 127 -16.90 -1.35 -24.02
CA LEU A 127 -16.79 -2.28 -25.14
C LEU A 127 -18.11 -2.94 -25.51
N GLN A 128 -19.11 -2.83 -24.67
CA GLN A 128 -20.47 -3.32 -24.94
C GLN A 128 -21.33 -2.22 -25.55
#